data_1053ab2c509804898d5cf069fd95fb34
#
_entry.id   1053ab2c509804898d5cf069fd95fb34
#
_cell.length_a   1.000
_cell.length_b   1.000
_cell.length_c   1.000
_cell.angle_alpha   90.00
_cell.angle_beta   90.00
_cell.angle_gamma   90.00
#
_symmetry.space_group_name_H-M   'P 1'
#
loop_
_entity.id
_entity.type
_entity.pdbx_description
1 polymer ?
#
loop_
_entity_poly.entity_id
_entity_poly.type
_entity_poly.pdbx_seq_one_letter_code
_entity_poly.pdbx_strand_id
1 'polypeptide(L)'
;LALPDALEEEYTIPEIAVEFELQKSYPSFEEFENYSDLDCDWDDYDDELEKLGVDADRDAENHKLLGYADTIQGEMLTECECVSRGLYCGDAESYENTPDEVKADIEKHAGDWMLLLQLSPVTKGGFEWMFGDCGMLYFYIRKDDLAARKFDKIHFSLQCC
;
A
#
# COMPACT_ATOMS: atom_id res chain seq x y z
N LEU A 1 21.35 11.10 -8.33
CA LEU A 1 20.47 12.26 -8.16
C LEU A 1 21.17 13.24 -7.23
N ALA A 2 21.33 14.50 -7.64
CA ALA A 2 21.82 15.54 -6.74
C ALA A 2 20.63 16.07 -5.92
N LEU A 3 20.83 16.28 -4.63
CA LEU A 3 19.85 16.94 -3.78
C LEU A 3 19.66 18.39 -4.24
N PRO A 4 18.46 18.98 -4.10
CA PRO A 4 18.26 20.41 -4.34
C PRO A 4 19.17 21.26 -3.45
N ASP A 5 19.80 22.29 -4.00
CA ASP A 5 20.70 23.19 -3.24
C ASP A 5 20.00 23.92 -2.06
N ALA A 6 18.66 23.94 -2.06
CA ALA A 6 17.85 24.58 -1.02
C ALA A 6 17.29 23.57 0.03
N LEU A 7 17.68 22.31 -0.01
CA LEU A 7 17.24 21.32 0.98
C LEU A 7 18.03 21.56 2.27
N GLU A 8 17.32 21.95 3.32
CA GLU A 8 17.92 22.13 4.64
C GLU A 8 18.32 20.76 5.23
N GLU A 9 19.38 20.73 6.05
CA GLU A 9 19.93 19.49 6.61
C GLU A 9 18.89 18.73 7.47
N GLU A 10 17.97 19.45 8.10
CA GLU A 10 16.88 18.88 8.92
C GLU A 10 15.87 18.04 8.10
N TYR A 11 15.77 18.27 6.78
CA TYR A 11 14.92 17.48 5.88
C TYR A 11 15.66 16.34 5.19
N THR A 12 16.90 16.11 5.58
CA THR A 12 17.71 15.04 5.01
C THR A 12 17.55 13.78 5.87
N ILE A 13 17.02 12.72 5.25
CA ILE A 13 16.90 11.43 5.94
C ILE A 13 18.29 10.81 6.11
N PRO A 14 18.72 10.49 7.33
CA PRO A 14 20.00 9.84 7.55
C PRO A 14 20.04 8.44 6.96
N GLU A 15 21.22 7.96 6.64
CA GLU A 15 21.43 6.57 6.25
C GLU A 15 21.09 5.63 7.43
N ILE A 16 20.17 4.70 7.18
CA ILE A 16 19.75 3.71 8.17
C ILE A 16 19.98 2.31 7.59
N ALA A 17 20.75 1.50 8.30
CA ALA A 17 20.95 0.10 7.95
C ALA A 17 19.65 -0.68 8.17
N VAL A 18 19.30 -1.51 7.21
CA VAL A 18 18.12 -2.38 7.27
C VAL A 18 18.54 -3.84 7.27
N GLU A 19 17.78 -4.68 7.95
CA GLU A 19 17.89 -6.13 7.92
C GLU A 19 16.60 -6.69 7.30
N PHE A 20 16.71 -7.77 6.53
CA PHE A 20 15.58 -8.41 5.89
C PHE A 20 15.26 -9.73 6.57
N GLU A 21 14.00 -9.91 6.90
CA GLU A 21 13.44 -11.17 7.39
C GLU A 21 12.33 -11.62 6.45
N LEU A 22 12.32 -12.91 6.10
CA LEU A 22 11.27 -13.47 5.27
C LEU A 22 10.04 -13.76 6.12
N GLN A 23 8.94 -13.10 5.83
CA GLN A 23 7.67 -13.27 6.52
C GLN A 23 6.56 -13.64 5.53
N LYS A 24 5.50 -14.29 6.02
CA LYS A 24 4.25 -14.43 5.29
C LYS A 24 3.42 -13.17 5.52
N SER A 25 2.82 -12.66 4.47
CA SER A 25 1.84 -11.58 4.53
C SER A 25 0.51 -12.04 3.91
N TYR A 26 -0.56 -11.48 4.39
CA TYR A 26 -1.92 -11.77 3.96
C TYR A 26 -2.59 -10.46 3.55
N PRO A 27 -3.57 -10.46 2.64
CA PRO A 27 -4.30 -9.26 2.26
C PRO A 27 -5.04 -8.65 3.47
N SER A 28 -5.46 -7.41 3.39
CA SER A 28 -6.53 -6.89 4.27
C SER A 28 -7.84 -7.58 3.93
N PHE A 29 -8.85 -7.50 4.82
CA PHE A 29 -10.15 -8.08 4.53
C PHE A 29 -10.78 -7.48 3.27
N GLU A 30 -10.70 -6.16 3.12
CA GLU A 30 -11.23 -5.46 1.93
C GLU A 30 -10.53 -5.91 0.64
N GLU A 31 -9.22 -6.10 0.69
CA GLU A 31 -8.47 -6.62 -0.45
C GLU A 31 -8.84 -8.08 -0.75
N PHE A 32 -9.05 -8.89 0.31
CA PHE A 32 -9.52 -10.27 0.18
C PHE A 32 -10.94 -10.33 -0.40
N GLU A 33 -11.89 -9.57 0.16
CA GLU A 33 -13.29 -9.52 -0.28
C GLU A 33 -13.41 -9.08 -1.74
N ASN A 34 -12.66 -8.05 -2.14
CA ASN A 34 -12.72 -7.50 -3.49
C ASN A 34 -12.11 -8.42 -4.56
N TYR A 35 -11.14 -9.25 -4.21
CA TYR A 35 -10.36 -10.03 -5.19
C TYR A 35 -10.35 -11.53 -4.95
N SER A 36 -11.17 -12.03 -4.03
CA SER A 36 -11.38 -13.46 -3.78
C SER A 36 -12.79 -13.87 -4.21
N ASP A 37 -12.91 -15.08 -4.76
CA ASP A 37 -14.21 -15.70 -5.04
C ASP A 37 -14.82 -16.39 -3.82
N LEU A 38 -14.18 -16.30 -2.65
CA LEU A 38 -14.66 -16.92 -1.41
C LEU A 38 -15.64 -15.98 -0.71
N ASP A 39 -16.81 -16.51 -0.38
CA ASP A 39 -17.81 -15.84 0.45
C ASP A 39 -17.42 -16.06 1.92
N CYS A 40 -16.95 -14.99 2.57
CA CYS A 40 -16.41 -15.01 3.92
C CYS A 40 -16.68 -13.64 4.56
N ASP A 41 -17.19 -13.62 5.77
CA ASP A 41 -17.31 -12.35 6.49
C ASP A 41 -16.02 -11.99 7.25
N TRP A 42 -15.99 -10.80 7.83
CA TRP A 42 -14.80 -10.27 8.50
C TRP A 42 -14.38 -11.13 9.70
N ASP A 43 -15.34 -11.61 10.48
CA ASP A 43 -15.08 -12.43 11.67
C ASP A 43 -14.48 -13.79 11.27
N ASP A 44 -15.07 -14.43 10.22
CA ASP A 44 -14.56 -15.69 9.67
C ASP A 44 -13.15 -15.55 9.11
N TYR A 45 -12.86 -14.42 8.43
CA TYR A 45 -11.53 -14.12 7.88
C TYR A 45 -10.47 -13.97 8.98
N ASP A 46 -10.81 -13.23 10.02
CA ASP A 46 -9.92 -12.98 11.17
C ASP A 46 -9.65 -14.27 11.97
N ASP A 47 -10.69 -15.07 12.20
CA ASP A 47 -10.59 -16.39 12.83
C ASP A 47 -9.65 -17.33 12.05
N GLU A 48 -9.67 -17.30 10.72
CA GLU A 48 -8.77 -18.11 9.89
C GLU A 48 -7.32 -17.59 9.96
N LEU A 49 -7.11 -16.28 9.99
CA LEU A 49 -5.78 -15.70 10.17
C LEU A 49 -5.20 -16.06 11.54
N GLU A 50 -5.99 -15.99 12.61
CA GLU A 50 -5.57 -16.40 13.96
C GLU A 50 -5.13 -17.88 13.99
N LYS A 51 -5.89 -18.79 13.36
CA LYS A 51 -5.53 -20.21 13.22
C LYS A 51 -4.23 -20.41 12.46
N LEU A 52 -3.87 -19.51 11.56
CA LEU A 52 -2.61 -19.51 10.84
C LEU A 52 -1.46 -18.87 11.64
N GLY A 53 -1.75 -18.35 12.85
CA GLY A 53 -0.78 -17.70 13.72
C GLY A 53 -0.44 -16.27 13.27
N VAL A 54 -1.33 -15.64 12.53
CA VAL A 54 -1.22 -14.22 12.16
C VAL A 54 -1.89 -13.41 13.26
N ASP A 55 -1.14 -12.48 13.84
CA ASP A 55 -1.69 -11.54 14.81
C ASP A 55 -2.60 -10.54 14.08
N ALA A 56 -3.87 -10.46 14.50
CA ALA A 56 -4.82 -9.50 13.96
C ALA A 56 -4.45 -8.06 14.37
N ASP A 57 -3.87 -7.88 15.55
CA ASP A 57 -3.21 -6.65 15.98
C ASP A 57 -1.84 -6.51 15.26
N ARG A 58 -1.93 -6.37 13.95
CA ARG A 58 -0.77 -6.03 13.13
C ARG A 58 -0.38 -4.59 13.44
N ASP A 59 0.19 -4.36 14.61
CA ASP A 59 0.82 -3.10 14.94
C ASP A 59 1.90 -2.81 13.90
N ALA A 60 1.49 -2.07 12.93
CA ALA A 60 2.07 -1.95 11.62
C ALA A 60 3.24 -0.98 11.60
N GLU A 61 4.20 -1.12 12.49
CA GLU A 61 5.50 -0.47 12.36
C GLU A 61 6.47 -1.33 11.50
N ASN A 62 5.94 -1.98 10.45
CA ASN A 62 6.75 -2.84 9.60
C ASN A 62 7.02 -2.21 8.25
N HIS A 63 8.29 -2.01 7.92
CA HIS A 63 8.67 -1.83 6.53
C HIS A 63 8.51 -3.15 5.79
N LYS A 64 7.93 -3.12 4.60
CA LYS A 64 7.74 -4.33 3.78
C LYS A 64 8.30 -4.13 2.39
N LEU A 65 8.94 -5.16 1.88
CA LEU A 65 9.31 -5.27 0.47
C LEU A 65 8.51 -6.42 -0.13
N LEU A 66 7.59 -6.11 -1.03
CA LEU A 66 6.60 -7.04 -1.59
C LEU A 66 5.57 -7.52 -0.55
N GLY A 67 4.72 -8.46 -0.97
CA GLY A 67 3.63 -8.99 -0.15
C GLY A 67 2.39 -8.12 -0.18
N TYR A 68 1.62 -8.15 0.90
CA TYR A 68 0.40 -7.37 1.08
C TYR A 68 0.67 -6.19 2.03
N ALA A 69 0.00 -5.07 1.79
CA ALA A 69 0.12 -3.87 2.62
C ALA A 69 -0.61 -4.03 3.96
N ASP A 70 -0.12 -3.32 4.98
CA ASP A 70 -0.88 -3.04 6.19
C ASP A 70 -1.62 -1.72 5.96
N THR A 71 -2.87 -1.81 5.49
CA THR A 71 -3.65 -0.65 5.09
C THR A 71 -4.23 0.08 6.32
N ILE A 72 -4.24 1.43 6.28
CA ILE A 72 -4.81 2.26 7.35
C ILE A 72 -6.21 2.75 6.96
N GLN A 73 -6.42 3.12 5.70
CA GLN A 73 -7.67 3.72 5.21
C GLN A 73 -8.37 2.86 4.16
N GLY A 74 -8.04 1.56 4.07
CA GLY A 74 -8.61 0.63 3.12
C GLY A 74 -7.67 0.24 1.98
N GLU A 75 -8.15 -0.59 1.08
CA GLU A 75 -7.37 -1.12 -0.04
C GLU A 75 -7.02 -0.02 -1.07
N MET A 76 -5.89 -0.17 -1.73
CA MET A 76 -5.34 0.83 -2.66
C MET A 76 -5.24 0.34 -4.11
N LEU A 77 -5.61 -0.90 -4.41
CA LEU A 77 -5.43 -1.46 -5.75
C LEU A 77 -6.35 -0.78 -6.77
N THR A 78 -7.59 -0.48 -6.36
CA THR A 78 -8.55 0.30 -7.15
C THR A 78 -8.05 1.72 -7.40
N GLU A 79 -7.51 2.38 -6.36
CA GLU A 79 -6.90 3.72 -6.48
C GLU A 79 -5.74 3.70 -7.50
N CYS A 80 -4.82 2.75 -7.37
CA CYS A 80 -3.70 2.59 -8.29
C CYS A 80 -4.16 2.48 -9.74
N GLU A 81 -5.21 1.69 -9.98
CA GLU A 81 -5.77 1.53 -11.32
C GLU A 81 -6.41 2.81 -11.84
N CYS A 82 -7.22 3.49 -11.03
CA CYS A 82 -7.85 4.77 -11.36
C CYS A 82 -6.80 5.81 -11.76
N VAL A 83 -5.82 6.03 -10.89
CA VAL A 83 -4.78 7.06 -11.11
C VAL A 83 -3.93 6.73 -12.34
N SER A 84 -3.64 5.46 -12.59
CA SER A 84 -2.90 5.04 -13.79
C SER A 84 -3.61 5.40 -15.10
N ARG A 85 -4.94 5.54 -15.06
CA ARG A 85 -5.78 5.98 -16.17
C ARG A 85 -6.02 7.49 -16.21
N GLY A 86 -5.47 8.23 -15.24
CA GLY A 86 -5.69 9.67 -15.09
C GLY A 86 -7.08 10.01 -14.53
N LEU A 87 -7.74 9.06 -13.85
CA LEU A 87 -9.01 9.28 -13.17
C LEU A 87 -8.73 9.74 -11.74
N TYR A 88 -9.51 10.73 -11.29
CA TYR A 88 -9.50 11.14 -9.89
C TYR A 88 -10.44 10.23 -9.08
N CYS A 89 -9.93 9.68 -7.98
CA CYS A 89 -10.69 8.82 -7.07
C CYS A 89 -10.46 9.20 -5.59
N GLY A 90 -10.03 10.43 -5.33
CA GLY A 90 -9.77 10.94 -3.98
C GLY A 90 -11.02 11.28 -3.17
N ASP A 91 -12.20 11.14 -3.75
CA ASP A 91 -13.49 11.19 -3.07
C ASP A 91 -14.49 10.18 -3.66
N ALA A 92 -15.41 9.74 -2.81
CA ALA A 92 -16.42 8.74 -3.20
C ALA A 92 -17.30 9.23 -4.37
N GLU A 93 -17.64 10.52 -4.41
CA GLU A 93 -18.52 11.09 -5.44
C GLU A 93 -17.88 10.98 -6.84
N SER A 94 -16.58 11.23 -6.95
CA SER A 94 -15.86 11.12 -8.23
C SER A 94 -15.85 9.70 -8.76
N TYR A 95 -15.64 8.71 -7.90
CA TYR A 95 -15.69 7.30 -8.31
C TYR A 95 -17.14 6.86 -8.61
N GLU A 96 -18.12 7.26 -7.81
CA GLU A 96 -19.54 6.96 -8.04
C GLU A 96 -20.05 7.46 -9.38
N ASN A 97 -19.61 8.63 -9.82
CA ASN A 97 -19.98 9.23 -11.11
C ASN A 97 -19.25 8.61 -12.31
N THR A 98 -18.30 7.71 -12.08
CA THR A 98 -17.62 6.98 -13.15
C THR A 98 -18.61 5.99 -13.83
N PRO A 99 -18.66 5.90 -15.17
CA PRO A 99 -19.55 4.95 -15.85
C PRO A 99 -19.30 3.51 -15.43
N ASP A 100 -20.37 2.71 -15.29
CA ASP A 100 -20.30 1.33 -14.81
C ASP A 100 -19.35 0.44 -15.63
N GLU A 101 -19.29 0.64 -16.96
CA GLU A 101 -18.37 -0.08 -17.84
C GLU A 101 -16.90 0.21 -17.49
N VAL A 102 -16.60 1.46 -17.08
CA VAL A 102 -15.25 1.88 -16.69
C VAL A 102 -14.92 1.34 -15.31
N LYS A 103 -15.88 1.34 -14.36
CA LYS A 103 -15.71 0.73 -13.05
C LYS A 103 -15.38 -0.77 -13.16
N ALA A 104 -16.18 -1.51 -13.94
CA ALA A 104 -15.95 -2.94 -14.16
C ALA A 104 -14.58 -3.22 -14.81
N ASP A 105 -14.09 -2.33 -15.67
CA ASP A 105 -12.75 -2.48 -16.25
C ASP A 105 -11.63 -2.11 -15.25
N ILE A 106 -11.88 -1.17 -14.35
CA ILE A 106 -10.97 -0.84 -13.23
C ILE A 106 -10.87 -2.04 -12.29
N GLU A 107 -11.97 -2.55 -11.78
CA GLU A 107 -12.05 -3.69 -10.87
C GLU A 107 -11.32 -4.92 -11.44
N LYS A 108 -11.52 -5.18 -12.73
CA LYS A 108 -10.86 -6.28 -13.43
C LYS A 108 -9.33 -6.17 -13.43
N HIS A 109 -8.77 -4.95 -13.47
CA HIS A 109 -7.33 -4.72 -13.60
C HIS A 109 -6.67 -4.26 -12.30
N ALA A 110 -7.44 -3.94 -11.26
CA ALA A 110 -6.92 -3.60 -9.95
C ALA A 110 -6.04 -4.72 -9.38
N GLY A 111 -6.43 -5.99 -9.56
CA GLY A 111 -5.65 -7.15 -9.15
C GLY A 111 -4.31 -7.36 -9.90
N ASP A 112 -4.01 -6.56 -10.93
CA ASP A 112 -2.70 -6.56 -11.60
C ASP A 112 -1.63 -5.82 -10.79
N TRP A 113 -2.03 -4.98 -9.85
CA TRP A 113 -1.15 -4.24 -8.96
C TRP A 113 -0.68 -5.10 -7.80
N MET A 114 0.46 -4.73 -7.24
CA MET A 114 1.01 -5.35 -6.05
C MET A 114 1.86 -4.34 -5.26
N LEU A 115 1.95 -4.53 -3.97
CA LEU A 115 2.86 -3.77 -3.13
C LEU A 115 4.31 -4.02 -3.57
N LEU A 116 5.05 -2.97 -3.84
CA LEU A 116 6.49 -3.00 -4.05
C LEU A 116 7.23 -2.71 -2.75
N LEU A 117 6.83 -1.64 -2.06
CA LEU A 117 7.48 -1.17 -0.83
C LEU A 117 6.45 -0.47 0.06
N GLN A 118 6.46 -0.81 1.34
CA GLN A 118 5.80 -0.07 2.41
C GLN A 118 6.85 0.50 3.35
N LEU A 119 6.70 1.76 3.73
CA LEU A 119 7.54 2.41 4.72
C LEU A 119 6.68 2.93 5.88
N SER A 120 7.01 2.47 7.06
CA SER A 120 6.41 2.92 8.32
C SER A 120 7.18 4.09 8.91
N PRO A 121 6.62 4.84 9.88
CA PRO A 121 7.37 5.79 10.69
C PRO A 121 8.63 5.18 11.29
N VAL A 122 9.67 5.99 11.48
CA VAL A 122 10.92 5.57 12.09
C VAL A 122 11.37 6.58 13.12
N THR A 123 11.68 6.11 14.33
CA THR A 123 12.34 6.92 15.35
C THR A 123 13.67 6.26 15.72
N LYS A 124 14.78 6.92 15.45
CA LYS A 124 16.11 6.40 15.73
C LYS A 124 17.13 7.51 16.03
N GLY A 125 17.77 7.42 17.19
CA GLY A 125 18.89 8.30 17.52
C GLY A 125 18.58 9.80 17.57
N GLY A 126 17.33 10.18 17.87
CA GLY A 126 16.83 11.55 17.86
C GLY A 126 16.32 12.03 16.51
N PHE A 127 16.38 11.18 15.49
CA PHE A 127 15.72 11.38 14.21
C PHE A 127 14.34 10.72 14.27
N GLU A 128 13.33 11.44 13.81
CA GLU A 128 11.96 10.97 13.66
C GLU A 128 11.51 11.21 12.24
N TRP A 129 11.05 10.15 11.60
CA TRP A 129 10.45 10.20 10.28
C TRP A 129 9.00 9.74 10.39
N MET A 130 8.09 10.69 10.30
CA MET A 130 6.66 10.47 10.44
C MET A 130 5.93 11.01 9.21
N PHE A 131 4.87 10.32 8.81
CA PHE A 131 4.06 10.67 7.64
C PHE A 131 2.65 11.04 8.11
N GLY A 132 2.33 12.33 8.13
CA GLY A 132 1.07 12.79 8.71
C GLY A 132 0.99 12.42 10.20
N ASP A 133 -0.15 11.89 10.63
CA ASP A 133 -0.37 11.37 11.98
C ASP A 133 -0.30 9.84 11.94
N CYS A 134 0.85 9.28 12.29
CA CYS A 134 1.13 7.83 12.27
C CYS A 134 0.90 7.14 10.91
N GLY A 135 1.06 7.89 9.81
CA GLY A 135 0.81 7.36 8.45
C GLY A 135 1.93 6.49 7.91
N MET A 136 1.63 5.83 6.81
CA MET A 136 2.57 5.00 6.05
C MET A 136 2.65 5.41 4.59
N LEU A 137 3.80 5.15 3.98
CA LEU A 137 4.02 5.32 2.56
C LEU A 137 3.93 3.97 1.86
N TYR A 138 3.20 3.94 0.76
CA TYR A 138 3.03 2.75 -0.06
C TYR A 138 3.44 3.02 -1.50
N PHE A 139 4.20 2.10 -2.05
CA PHE A 139 4.64 2.10 -3.43
C PHE A 139 4.11 0.85 -4.10
N TYR A 140 3.22 1.03 -5.06
CA TYR A 140 2.62 -0.05 -5.83
C TYR A 140 3.16 -0.08 -7.25
N ILE A 141 3.21 -1.27 -7.84
CA ILE A 141 3.64 -1.47 -9.23
C ILE A 141 2.80 -2.59 -9.85
N ARG A 142 2.54 -2.52 -11.15
CA ARG A 142 1.94 -3.65 -11.85
C ARG A 142 2.92 -4.83 -11.92
N LYS A 143 2.40 -6.04 -11.77
CA LYS A 143 3.20 -7.28 -11.82
C LYS A 143 4.06 -7.36 -13.09
N ASP A 144 3.50 -7.00 -14.23
CA ASP A 144 4.20 -7.00 -15.53
C ASP A 144 5.28 -5.89 -15.61
N ASP A 145 5.01 -4.71 -15.05
CA ASP A 145 5.98 -3.62 -15.03
C ASP A 145 7.13 -3.92 -14.07
N LEU A 146 6.88 -4.59 -12.94
CA LEU A 146 7.92 -5.11 -12.07
C LEU A 146 8.80 -6.14 -12.80
N ALA A 147 8.18 -7.12 -13.48
CA ALA A 147 8.90 -8.10 -14.28
C ALA A 147 9.77 -7.45 -15.38
N ALA A 148 9.28 -6.38 -15.98
CA ALA A 148 9.99 -5.60 -16.98
C ALA A 148 10.93 -4.53 -16.39
N ARG A 149 11.01 -4.40 -15.05
CA ARG A 149 11.82 -3.40 -14.30
C ARG A 149 11.51 -1.95 -14.66
N LYS A 150 10.24 -1.64 -14.93
CA LYS A 150 9.78 -0.30 -15.26
C LYS A 150 9.40 0.47 -14.00
N PHE A 151 10.36 0.80 -13.18
CA PHE A 151 10.16 1.50 -11.91
C PHE A 151 9.68 2.95 -12.06
N ASP A 152 9.67 3.49 -13.27
CA ASP A 152 9.03 4.76 -13.62
C ASP A 152 7.48 4.68 -13.64
N LYS A 153 6.91 3.47 -13.48
CA LYS A 153 5.47 3.20 -13.42
C LYS A 153 4.95 2.92 -12.00
N ILE A 154 5.76 3.22 -11.00
CA ILE A 154 5.34 3.09 -9.61
C ILE A 154 4.24 4.11 -9.31
N HIS A 155 3.18 3.64 -8.66
CA HIS A 155 2.19 4.49 -8.00
C HIS A 155 2.57 4.66 -6.53
N PHE A 156 2.46 5.89 -6.04
CA PHE A 156 2.73 6.25 -4.65
C PHE A 156 1.43 6.65 -3.98
N SER A 157 1.16 6.10 -2.80
CA SER A 157 0.06 6.50 -1.93
C SER A 157 0.56 6.71 -0.50
N LEU A 158 -0.12 7.57 0.24
CA LEU A 158 0.07 7.80 1.67
C LEU A 158 -1.27 7.64 2.35
N GLN A 159 -1.32 6.80 3.37
CA GLN A 159 -2.48 6.72 4.27
C GLN A 159 -2.05 7.13 5.67
N CYS A 160 -2.89 7.86 6.39
CA CYS A 160 -2.68 8.27 7.78
C CYS A 160 -4.02 8.30 8.53
N CYS A 161 -3.97 8.34 9.86
CA CYS A 161 -5.16 8.47 10.71
C CYS A 161 -5.80 9.85 10.59
#